data_1b49384101557bd7c2530b277a0b8a8b
#
_entry.id   1b49384101557bd7c2530b277a0b8a8b
#
_cell.length_a   1.000
_cell.length_b   1.000
_cell.length_c   1.000
_cell.angle_alpha   90.00
_cell.angle_beta   90.00
_cell.angle_gamma   90.00
#
_symmetry.space_group_name_H-M   'P 1'
#
loop_
_entity.id
_entity.type
_entity.pdbx_description
1 polymer ?
#
loop_
_entity_poly.entity_id
_entity_poly.type
_entity_poly.pdbx_seq_one_letter_code
_entity_poly.pdbx_strand_id
1 'polypeptide(L)'
;MLIFLLKELFRHYIANGSSMYVTMLDASKAFDKVNHSKLFTKLIDRGCPSFIVRILYYWYRTQKFTVRWCCSFSEFFTVSNGVKQGGILSPHLFNVYMDDLSVNLNKLQIGCLYAGTIMNHMMYADDLCVFSPSVAGLRKLTDCCAKYGNMFDITYNAKKSVCMVIDNKPRDKKNIHPVVINNHTLPYTEKCKYLGHIINNNLTDDDDIARQKRCIYAQANALARKFYLCNNSIKTTLFNSYCGSMYTSSLWCHFKKQSLKGITVAYNNSFRIIHNLSPRCSASHMFATNYVKSFNERIRSSIFSLLCRLEKSDYILFVKYLHTFIYYQSPLIKHWIDQLYAFNS
;
A
#
# COMPACT_ATOMS: atom_id res chain seq x y z
N MET A 1 3.35 -0.59 -7.24
CA MET A 1 2.82 -1.49 -8.29
C MET A 1 1.41 -1.96 -7.97
N LEU A 2 1.12 -2.64 -6.83
CA LEU A 2 -0.24 -3.14 -6.51
C LEU A 2 -1.32 -2.05 -6.50
N ILE A 3 -1.07 -0.89 -5.87
CA ILE A 3 -2.02 0.24 -5.86
C ILE A 3 -2.29 0.76 -7.29
N PHE A 4 -1.27 0.78 -8.14
CA PHE A 4 -1.41 1.14 -9.54
C PHE A 4 -2.42 0.22 -10.23
N LEU A 5 -2.21 -1.10 -10.17
CA LEU A 5 -3.10 -2.07 -10.79
C LEU A 5 -4.52 -2.00 -10.22
N LEU A 6 -4.65 -1.79 -8.91
CA LEU A 6 -5.95 -1.62 -8.24
C LEU A 6 -6.71 -0.39 -8.74
N LYS A 7 -6.02 0.76 -8.84
CA LYS A 7 -6.62 2.00 -9.37
C LYS A 7 -7.03 1.85 -10.83
N GLU A 8 -6.22 1.21 -11.66
CA GLU A 8 -6.53 0.97 -13.07
C GLU A 8 -7.74 0.03 -13.23
N LEU A 9 -7.78 -1.05 -12.45
CA LEU A 9 -8.91 -1.96 -12.42
C LEU A 9 -10.21 -1.22 -12.07
N PHE A 10 -10.20 -0.44 -10.99
CA PHE A 10 -11.37 0.30 -10.54
C PHE A 10 -11.82 1.33 -11.58
N ARG A 11 -10.88 2.08 -12.17
CA ARG A 11 -11.19 3.04 -13.25
C ARG A 11 -11.80 2.39 -14.47
N HIS A 12 -11.27 1.24 -14.87
CA HIS A 12 -11.80 0.48 -15.98
C HIS A 12 -13.26 0.12 -15.77
N TYR A 13 -13.62 -0.42 -14.60
CA TYR A 13 -15.01 -0.78 -14.29
C TYR A 13 -15.92 0.43 -14.21
N ILE A 14 -15.48 1.50 -13.56
CA ILE A 14 -16.24 2.75 -13.46
C ILE A 14 -16.47 3.40 -14.83
N ALA A 15 -15.46 3.43 -15.68
CA ALA A 15 -15.57 3.97 -17.05
C ALA A 15 -16.57 3.18 -17.90
N ASN A 16 -16.74 1.88 -17.63
CA ASN A 16 -17.73 1.00 -18.28
C ASN A 16 -19.09 0.98 -17.54
N GLY A 17 -19.36 1.93 -16.66
CA GLY A 17 -20.65 2.09 -15.99
C GLY A 17 -20.94 1.09 -14.86
N SER A 18 -19.95 0.30 -14.45
CA SER A 18 -20.08 -0.67 -13.37
C SER A 18 -19.57 -0.10 -12.04
N SER A 19 -20.24 -0.44 -10.95
CA SER A 19 -19.78 -0.11 -9.60
C SER A 19 -18.81 -1.17 -9.10
N MET A 20 -17.92 -0.76 -8.20
CA MET A 20 -16.99 -1.68 -7.53
C MET A 20 -17.24 -1.69 -6.03
N TYR A 21 -17.37 -2.88 -5.47
CA TYR A 21 -17.51 -3.10 -4.04
C TYR A 21 -16.19 -3.67 -3.52
N VAL A 22 -15.65 -3.03 -2.51
CA VAL A 22 -14.29 -3.29 -2.01
C VAL A 22 -14.34 -3.46 -0.50
N THR A 23 -13.62 -4.45 0.03
CA THR A 23 -13.39 -4.60 1.47
C THR A 23 -11.88 -4.61 1.72
N MET A 24 -11.44 -3.73 2.60
CA MET A 24 -10.08 -3.71 3.15
C MET A 24 -10.10 -4.42 4.49
N LEU A 25 -9.41 -5.55 4.58
CA LEU A 25 -9.32 -6.36 5.79
C LEU A 25 -8.00 -6.12 6.51
N ASP A 26 -8.08 -5.74 7.78
CA ASP A 26 -6.93 -5.55 8.68
C ASP A 26 -6.77 -6.80 9.56
N ALA A 27 -5.69 -7.54 9.39
CA ALA A 27 -5.43 -8.71 10.22
C ALA A 27 -4.73 -8.31 11.53
N SER A 28 -5.32 -8.70 12.65
CA SER A 28 -4.81 -8.36 13.98
C SER A 28 -3.58 -9.18 14.33
N LYS A 29 -2.42 -8.52 14.46
CA LYS A 29 -1.15 -9.16 14.86
C LYS A 29 -0.85 -10.41 14.02
N ALA A 30 -1.03 -10.32 12.69
CA ALA A 30 -0.98 -11.47 11.79
C ALA A 30 0.36 -12.24 11.90
N PHE A 31 1.48 -11.52 11.94
CA PHE A 31 2.81 -12.12 12.11
C PHE A 31 2.97 -12.85 13.45
N ASP A 32 2.38 -12.33 14.52
CA ASP A 32 2.49 -12.91 15.87
C ASP A 32 1.58 -14.14 16.05
N LYS A 33 0.58 -14.32 15.18
CA LYS A 33 -0.41 -15.39 15.26
C LYS A 33 -0.13 -16.60 14.36
N VAL A 34 0.93 -16.56 13.57
CA VAL A 34 1.31 -17.70 12.72
C VAL A 34 1.51 -18.95 13.57
N ASN A 35 0.68 -19.96 13.37
CA ASN A 35 0.78 -21.24 14.06
C ASN A 35 1.93 -22.06 13.46
N HIS A 36 2.93 -22.39 14.27
CA HIS A 36 4.14 -23.07 13.80
C HIS A 36 3.83 -24.45 13.22
N SER A 37 2.96 -25.25 13.85
CA SER A 37 2.60 -26.59 13.34
C SER A 37 1.96 -26.48 11.94
N LYS A 38 0.98 -25.59 11.77
CA LYS A 38 0.33 -25.36 10.47
C LYS A 38 1.31 -24.83 9.42
N LEU A 39 2.24 -23.96 9.82
CA LEU A 39 3.27 -23.44 8.92
C LEU A 39 4.20 -24.54 8.43
N PHE A 40 4.71 -25.38 9.35
CA PHE A 40 5.64 -26.45 8.98
C PHE A 40 4.96 -27.54 8.14
N THR A 41 3.70 -27.89 8.41
CA THR A 41 2.91 -28.75 7.55
C THR A 41 2.84 -28.19 6.13
N LYS A 42 2.51 -26.89 5.96
CA LYS A 42 2.47 -26.23 4.64
C LYS A 42 3.83 -26.25 3.92
N LEU A 43 4.92 -26.09 4.63
CA LEU A 43 6.26 -26.19 4.03
C LEU A 43 6.54 -27.61 3.49
N ILE A 44 6.13 -28.64 4.24
CA ILE A 44 6.26 -30.05 3.82
C ILE A 44 5.40 -30.30 2.59
N ASP A 45 4.12 -29.91 2.62
CA ASP A 45 3.15 -30.09 1.53
C ASP A 45 3.59 -29.43 0.22
N ARG A 46 4.42 -28.36 0.33
CA ARG A 46 5.02 -27.65 -0.81
C ARG A 46 6.36 -28.23 -1.26
N GLY A 47 6.76 -29.37 -0.73
CA GLY A 47 8.00 -30.04 -1.11
C GLY A 47 9.27 -29.37 -0.58
N CYS A 48 9.18 -28.56 0.47
CA CYS A 48 10.37 -28.02 1.12
C CYS A 48 11.23 -29.19 1.66
N PRO A 49 12.54 -29.24 1.37
CA PRO A 49 13.41 -30.33 1.81
C PRO A 49 13.31 -30.56 3.31
N SER A 50 13.11 -31.81 3.72
CA SER A 50 12.85 -32.19 5.11
C SER A 50 13.94 -31.73 6.11
N PHE A 51 15.19 -31.65 5.64
CA PHE A 51 16.28 -31.16 6.48
C PHE A 51 16.15 -29.66 6.78
N ILE A 52 15.67 -28.84 5.81
CA ILE A 52 15.41 -27.40 6.02
C ILE A 52 14.26 -27.23 7.00
N VAL A 53 13.17 -27.99 6.83
CA VAL A 53 12.02 -27.91 7.75
C VAL A 53 12.45 -28.29 9.17
N ARG A 54 13.29 -29.32 9.34
CA ARG A 54 13.82 -29.70 10.66
C ARG A 54 14.68 -28.61 11.28
N ILE A 55 15.54 -27.96 10.51
CA ILE A 55 16.36 -26.83 11.00
C ILE A 55 15.46 -25.69 11.47
N LEU A 56 14.48 -25.29 10.66
CA LEU A 56 13.55 -24.22 11.00
C LEU A 56 12.71 -24.58 12.23
N TYR A 57 12.19 -25.81 12.29
CA TYR A 57 11.42 -26.29 13.43
C TYR A 57 12.24 -26.24 14.73
N TYR A 58 13.47 -26.77 14.71
CA TYR A 58 14.37 -26.72 15.86
C TYR A 58 14.66 -25.26 16.24
N TRP A 59 14.98 -24.42 15.29
CA TRP A 59 15.26 -23.00 15.52
C TRP A 59 14.06 -22.29 16.17
N TYR A 60 12.86 -22.41 15.61
CA TYR A 60 11.67 -21.77 16.18
C TYR A 60 11.32 -22.30 17.58
N ARG A 61 11.56 -23.57 17.86
CA ARG A 61 11.26 -24.18 19.15
C ARG A 61 12.27 -23.81 20.25
N THR A 62 13.52 -23.55 19.88
CA THR A 62 14.60 -23.27 20.86
C THR A 62 14.88 -21.78 21.03
N GLN A 63 14.22 -20.91 20.24
CA GLN A 63 14.38 -19.47 20.36
C GLN A 63 13.94 -18.97 21.73
N LYS A 64 14.83 -18.18 22.36
CA LYS A 64 14.55 -17.45 23.59
C LYS A 64 14.49 -15.96 23.31
N PHE A 65 13.55 -15.28 23.92
CA PHE A 65 13.33 -13.86 23.79
C PHE A 65 13.47 -13.18 25.13
N THR A 66 13.88 -11.93 25.14
CA THR A 66 13.89 -11.05 26.31
C THR A 66 13.41 -9.65 25.89
N VAL A 67 12.77 -8.96 26.78
CA VAL A 67 12.34 -7.57 26.58
C VAL A 67 13.38 -6.65 27.20
N ARG A 68 13.89 -5.70 26.41
CA ARG A 68 14.76 -4.64 26.92
C ARG A 68 13.93 -3.40 27.22
N TRP A 69 14.03 -2.91 28.45
CA TRP A 69 13.45 -1.65 28.87
C TRP A 69 14.55 -0.77 29.49
N CYS A 70 14.91 0.32 28.83
CA CYS A 70 16.07 1.14 29.18
C CYS A 70 17.35 0.30 29.30
N CYS A 71 17.90 0.19 30.50
CA CYS A 71 19.11 -0.59 30.81
C CYS A 71 18.84 -1.98 31.42
N SER A 72 17.56 -2.37 31.59
CA SER A 72 17.16 -3.64 32.19
C SER A 72 16.64 -4.60 31.13
N PHE A 73 16.82 -5.90 31.41
CA PHE A 73 16.30 -6.99 30.57
C PHE A 73 15.35 -7.85 31.42
N SER A 74 14.27 -8.32 30.77
CA SER A 74 13.41 -9.34 31.38
C SER A 74 14.14 -10.69 31.44
N GLU A 75 13.59 -11.66 32.20
CA GLU A 75 13.94 -13.06 32.05
C GLU A 75 13.67 -13.56 30.64
N PHE A 76 14.38 -14.63 30.26
CA PHE A 76 14.17 -15.28 28.96
C PHE A 76 12.84 -16.03 28.93
N PHE A 77 12.09 -15.86 27.85
CA PHE A 77 10.86 -16.61 27.61
C PHE A 77 10.85 -17.20 26.20
N THR A 78 10.06 -18.24 25.99
CA THR A 78 9.86 -18.88 24.69
C THR A 78 8.56 -18.42 24.07
N VAL A 79 8.51 -18.38 22.75
CA VAL A 79 7.32 -18.02 21.97
C VAL A 79 6.90 -19.23 21.16
N SER A 80 5.65 -19.67 21.32
CA SER A 80 5.10 -20.87 20.66
C SER A 80 4.46 -20.60 19.29
N ASN A 81 4.15 -19.33 18.98
CA ASN A 81 3.50 -18.89 17.76
C ASN A 81 4.19 -17.64 17.19
N GLY A 82 3.93 -17.37 15.93
CA GLY A 82 4.39 -16.16 15.26
C GLY A 82 5.71 -16.31 14.53
N VAL A 83 5.90 -15.41 13.55
CA VAL A 83 7.17 -15.24 12.86
C VAL A 83 7.79 -13.92 13.30
N LYS A 84 9.12 -13.90 13.48
CA LYS A 84 9.84 -12.77 14.07
C LYS A 84 9.70 -11.52 13.20
N GLN A 85 9.07 -10.46 13.72
CA GLN A 85 9.01 -9.17 13.04
C GLN A 85 10.43 -8.62 12.82
N GLY A 86 10.72 -8.22 11.57
CA GLY A 86 12.06 -7.79 11.14
C GLY A 86 13.04 -8.94 10.82
N GLY A 87 12.64 -10.21 10.94
CA GLY A 87 13.41 -11.35 10.46
C GLY A 87 13.37 -11.45 8.93
N ILE A 88 14.51 -11.77 8.31
CA ILE A 88 14.62 -11.89 6.83
C ILE A 88 13.68 -12.96 6.27
N LEU A 89 13.53 -14.10 6.94
CA LEU A 89 12.65 -15.20 6.52
C LEU A 89 11.17 -14.96 6.83
N SER A 90 10.85 -14.08 7.77
CA SER A 90 9.49 -13.91 8.27
C SER A 90 8.47 -13.52 7.18
N PRO A 91 8.76 -12.60 6.26
CA PRO A 91 7.84 -12.29 5.16
C PRO A 91 7.60 -13.50 4.24
N HIS A 92 8.64 -14.28 3.96
CA HIS A 92 8.52 -15.47 3.11
C HIS A 92 7.68 -16.56 3.77
N LEU A 93 7.92 -16.83 5.05
CA LEU A 93 7.14 -17.81 5.82
C LEU A 93 5.68 -17.37 5.97
N PHE A 94 5.45 -16.06 6.18
CA PHE A 94 4.10 -15.51 6.22
C PHE A 94 3.38 -15.62 4.87
N ASN A 95 4.08 -15.38 3.76
CA ASN A 95 3.52 -15.58 2.42
C ASN A 95 3.13 -17.03 2.19
N VAL A 96 3.97 -18.00 2.56
CA VAL A 96 3.63 -19.45 2.50
C VAL A 96 2.41 -19.73 3.36
N TYR A 97 2.31 -19.13 4.54
CA TYR A 97 1.17 -19.31 5.44
C TYR A 97 -0.14 -18.82 4.86
N MET A 98 -0.12 -17.70 4.12
CA MET A 98 -1.31 -17.02 3.57
C MET A 98 -1.67 -17.41 2.12
N ASP A 99 -0.78 -18.03 1.38
CA ASP A 99 -0.93 -18.26 -0.06
C ASP A 99 -2.15 -19.13 -0.44
N ASP A 100 -2.49 -20.12 0.37
CA ASP A 100 -3.68 -20.95 0.12
C ASP A 100 -4.98 -20.15 0.19
N LEU A 101 -5.01 -19.02 0.91
CA LEU A 101 -6.12 -18.08 0.86
C LEU A 101 -6.30 -17.53 -0.55
N SER A 102 -5.20 -17.14 -1.21
CA SER A 102 -5.23 -16.67 -2.60
C SER A 102 -5.76 -17.77 -3.55
N VAL A 103 -5.29 -18.99 -3.37
CA VAL A 103 -5.79 -20.15 -4.13
C VAL A 103 -7.29 -20.35 -3.92
N ASN A 104 -7.77 -20.29 -2.67
CA ASN A 104 -9.20 -20.48 -2.34
C ASN A 104 -10.07 -19.36 -2.91
N LEU A 105 -9.61 -18.10 -2.85
CA LEU A 105 -10.31 -16.96 -3.45
C LEU A 105 -10.40 -17.10 -4.97
N ASN A 106 -9.35 -17.54 -5.64
CA ASN A 106 -9.32 -17.75 -7.09
C ASN A 106 -10.24 -18.90 -7.53
N LYS A 107 -10.36 -19.96 -6.72
CA LYS A 107 -11.29 -21.10 -7.00
C LYS A 107 -12.77 -20.69 -7.03
N LEU A 108 -13.15 -19.60 -6.36
CA LEU A 108 -14.53 -19.11 -6.38
C LEU A 108 -14.96 -18.58 -7.74
N GLN A 109 -14.03 -18.23 -8.62
CA GLN A 109 -14.29 -17.66 -9.95
C GLN A 109 -15.22 -16.42 -9.90
N ILE A 110 -15.20 -15.71 -8.78
CA ILE A 110 -15.92 -14.46 -8.51
C ILE A 110 -14.90 -13.33 -8.54
N GLY A 111 -15.22 -12.21 -9.18
CA GLY A 111 -14.33 -11.05 -9.23
C GLY A 111 -14.51 -10.23 -10.50
N CYS A 112 -13.49 -9.53 -10.84
CA CYS A 112 -13.41 -8.64 -11.99
C CYS A 112 -12.63 -9.30 -13.11
N LEU A 113 -13.21 -9.40 -14.28
CA LEU A 113 -12.47 -9.81 -15.47
C LEU A 113 -11.64 -8.61 -15.95
N TYR A 114 -10.32 -8.74 -15.93
CA TYR A 114 -9.41 -7.68 -16.34
C TYR A 114 -8.19 -8.27 -17.02
N ALA A 115 -7.84 -7.76 -18.20
CA ALA A 115 -6.75 -8.32 -19.01
C ALA A 115 -6.82 -9.85 -19.19
N GLY A 116 -8.03 -10.39 -19.41
CA GLY A 116 -8.26 -11.83 -19.61
C GLY A 116 -8.09 -12.70 -18.34
N THR A 117 -8.03 -12.09 -17.16
CA THR A 117 -7.87 -12.80 -15.88
C THR A 117 -8.92 -12.34 -14.87
N ILE A 118 -9.50 -13.28 -14.12
CA ILE A 118 -10.39 -12.93 -13.01
C ILE A 118 -9.53 -12.47 -11.84
N MET A 119 -9.78 -11.25 -11.39
CA MET A 119 -9.14 -10.64 -10.23
C MET A 119 -10.20 -10.37 -9.17
N ASN A 120 -9.94 -10.77 -7.93
CA ASN A 120 -10.89 -10.62 -6.82
C ASN A 120 -10.21 -10.19 -5.51
N HIS A 121 -8.90 -10.22 -5.45
CA HIS A 121 -8.14 -9.77 -4.28
C HIS A 121 -6.77 -9.24 -4.65
N MET A 122 -6.23 -8.43 -3.77
CA MET A 122 -4.82 -8.06 -3.74
C MET A 122 -4.32 -8.17 -2.31
N MET A 123 -3.19 -8.83 -2.12
CA MET A 123 -2.61 -9.09 -0.81
C MET A 123 -1.17 -8.60 -0.77
N TYR A 124 -0.82 -7.90 0.29
CA TYR A 124 0.54 -7.48 0.59
C TYR A 124 0.80 -7.71 2.08
N ALA A 125 1.47 -8.80 2.40
CA ALA A 125 1.60 -9.32 3.75
C ALA A 125 0.20 -9.50 4.40
N ASP A 126 -0.07 -8.77 5.47
CA ASP A 126 -1.33 -8.78 6.22
C ASP A 126 -2.41 -7.84 5.66
N ASP A 127 -2.03 -6.89 4.79
CA ASP A 127 -2.96 -5.97 4.12
C ASP A 127 -3.70 -6.68 2.98
N LEU A 128 -4.94 -7.11 3.23
CA LEU A 128 -5.78 -7.79 2.26
C LEU A 128 -6.91 -6.88 1.75
N CYS A 129 -6.96 -6.71 0.43
CA CYS A 129 -8.04 -6.04 -0.28
C CYS A 129 -8.80 -7.06 -1.12
N VAL A 130 -10.08 -7.26 -0.86
CA VAL A 130 -10.98 -8.08 -1.69
C VAL A 130 -12.00 -7.21 -2.40
N PHE A 131 -12.35 -7.55 -3.63
CA PHE A 131 -13.22 -6.71 -4.45
C PHE A 131 -14.04 -7.51 -5.47
N SER A 132 -15.21 -6.99 -5.82
CA SER A 132 -16.13 -7.59 -6.78
C SER A 132 -17.03 -6.51 -7.40
N PRO A 133 -17.52 -6.68 -8.64
CA PRO A 133 -18.54 -5.81 -9.21
C PRO A 133 -19.92 -5.97 -8.58
N SER A 134 -20.12 -6.96 -7.69
CA SER A 134 -21.37 -7.18 -6.97
C SER A 134 -21.19 -7.34 -5.47
N VAL A 135 -22.17 -6.88 -4.68
CA VAL A 135 -22.18 -7.06 -3.21
C VAL A 135 -22.23 -8.53 -2.84
N ALA A 136 -23.02 -9.32 -3.56
CA ALA A 136 -23.15 -10.77 -3.32
C ALA A 136 -21.79 -11.47 -3.53
N GLY A 137 -21.05 -11.10 -4.59
CA GLY A 137 -19.70 -11.60 -4.83
C GLY A 137 -18.74 -11.18 -3.72
N LEU A 138 -18.76 -9.90 -3.31
CA LEU A 138 -17.91 -9.41 -2.23
C LEU A 138 -18.16 -10.17 -0.92
N ARG A 139 -19.43 -10.44 -0.57
CA ARG A 139 -19.76 -11.22 0.63
C ARG A 139 -19.17 -12.62 0.59
N LYS A 140 -19.30 -13.34 -0.52
CA LYS A 140 -18.72 -14.68 -0.69
C LYS A 140 -17.20 -14.67 -0.55
N LEU A 141 -16.52 -13.66 -1.09
CA LEU A 141 -15.07 -13.47 -0.94
C LEU A 141 -14.69 -13.20 0.53
N THR A 142 -15.44 -12.33 1.21
CA THR A 142 -15.22 -12.02 2.63
C THR A 142 -15.46 -13.23 3.52
N ASP A 143 -16.50 -14.03 3.24
CA ASP A 143 -16.78 -15.29 3.95
C ASP A 143 -15.64 -16.32 3.76
N CYS A 144 -15.05 -16.39 2.57
CA CYS A 144 -13.87 -17.22 2.32
C CYS A 144 -12.69 -16.78 3.18
N CYS A 145 -12.45 -15.46 3.28
CA CYS A 145 -11.41 -14.91 4.15
C CYS A 145 -11.67 -15.25 5.63
N ALA A 146 -12.92 -15.12 6.10
CA ALA A 146 -13.29 -15.46 7.48
C ALA A 146 -13.08 -16.94 7.79
N LYS A 147 -13.51 -17.84 6.91
CA LYS A 147 -13.30 -19.29 7.05
C LYS A 147 -11.82 -19.63 7.12
N TYR A 148 -11.03 -19.06 6.21
CA TYR A 148 -9.59 -19.27 6.21
C TYR A 148 -8.93 -18.73 7.50
N GLY A 149 -9.33 -17.53 7.93
CA GLY A 149 -8.87 -16.94 9.17
C GLY A 149 -9.12 -17.84 10.38
N ASN A 150 -10.31 -18.39 10.51
CA ASN A 150 -10.66 -19.33 11.58
C ASN A 150 -9.84 -20.62 11.51
N MET A 151 -9.57 -21.14 10.30
CA MET A 151 -8.77 -22.34 10.10
C MET A 151 -7.29 -22.12 10.45
N PHE A 152 -6.74 -20.93 10.18
CA PHE A 152 -5.31 -20.61 10.32
C PHE A 152 -5.02 -19.60 11.43
N ASP A 153 -5.91 -19.45 12.40
CA ASP A 153 -5.74 -18.58 13.57
C ASP A 153 -5.51 -17.09 13.23
N ILE A 154 -5.90 -16.67 12.02
CA ILE A 154 -5.84 -15.26 11.59
C ILE A 154 -7.16 -14.58 11.93
N THR A 155 -7.10 -13.54 12.75
CA THR A 155 -8.28 -12.78 13.17
C THR A 155 -8.31 -11.42 12.47
N TYR A 156 -9.36 -11.17 11.71
CA TYR A 156 -9.59 -9.85 11.10
C TYR A 156 -10.23 -8.89 12.11
N ASN A 157 -9.69 -7.70 12.19
CA ASN A 157 -10.20 -6.64 13.08
C ASN A 157 -11.38 -5.92 12.43
N ALA A 158 -12.59 -6.26 12.82
CA ALA A 158 -13.80 -5.65 12.26
C ALA A 158 -13.89 -4.12 12.47
N LYS A 159 -13.25 -3.58 13.53
CA LYS A 159 -13.25 -2.13 13.80
C LYS A 159 -12.31 -1.35 12.87
N LYS A 160 -11.28 -2.00 12.35
CA LYS A 160 -10.31 -1.40 11.41
C LYS A 160 -10.59 -1.78 9.96
N SER A 161 -11.25 -2.92 9.74
CA SER A 161 -11.68 -3.34 8.42
C SER A 161 -12.85 -2.50 7.94
N VAL A 162 -12.83 -2.10 6.67
CA VAL A 162 -13.83 -1.20 6.10
C VAL A 162 -14.27 -1.67 4.72
N CYS A 163 -15.51 -1.33 4.39
CA CYS A 163 -16.04 -1.49 3.04
C CYS A 163 -16.10 -0.13 2.32
N MET A 164 -15.97 -0.15 1.02
CA MET A 164 -16.11 1.03 0.17
C MET A 164 -16.86 0.65 -1.11
N VAL A 165 -17.68 1.57 -1.58
CA VAL A 165 -18.29 1.50 -2.91
C VAL A 165 -17.64 2.57 -3.77
N ILE A 166 -17.07 2.15 -4.88
CA ILE A 166 -16.50 3.03 -5.89
C ILE A 166 -17.50 3.10 -7.03
N ASP A 167 -18.04 4.28 -7.28
CA ASP A 167 -19.09 4.53 -8.28
C ASP A 167 -19.05 5.98 -8.73
N ASN A 168 -19.37 6.23 -10.00
CA ASN A 168 -19.58 7.58 -10.52
C ASN A 168 -20.94 8.17 -10.13
N LYS A 169 -21.87 7.37 -9.66
CA LYS A 169 -23.22 7.80 -9.28
C LYS A 169 -23.36 7.80 -7.77
N PRO A 170 -23.87 8.86 -7.17
CA PRO A 170 -24.19 8.87 -5.76
C PRO A 170 -25.28 7.81 -5.49
N ARG A 171 -24.91 6.74 -4.79
CA ARG A 171 -25.86 5.71 -4.34
C ARG A 171 -26.21 5.94 -2.89
N ASP A 172 -27.48 5.71 -2.56
CA ASP A 172 -27.88 5.63 -1.16
C ASP A 172 -27.27 4.39 -0.51
N LYS A 173 -26.29 4.61 0.36
CA LYS A 173 -25.58 3.54 1.08
C LYS A 173 -26.50 2.72 1.99
N LYS A 174 -27.66 3.26 2.37
CA LYS A 174 -28.65 2.57 3.23
C LYS A 174 -29.25 1.34 2.55
N ASN A 175 -29.24 1.29 1.21
CA ASN A 175 -29.80 0.20 0.43
C ASN A 175 -28.74 -0.86 0.04
N ILE A 176 -27.51 -0.77 0.55
CA ILE A 176 -26.48 -1.76 0.26
C ILE A 176 -26.48 -2.81 1.34
N HIS A 177 -26.62 -4.08 0.94
CA HIS A 177 -26.55 -5.18 1.90
C HIS A 177 -25.23 -5.19 2.68
N PRO A 178 -25.30 -5.36 4.02
CA PRO A 178 -24.12 -5.32 4.87
C PRO A 178 -23.15 -6.46 4.53
N VAL A 179 -21.86 -6.16 4.57
CA VAL A 179 -20.77 -7.14 4.56
C VAL A 179 -20.43 -7.46 6.00
N VAL A 180 -20.40 -8.74 6.33
CA VAL A 180 -20.18 -9.23 7.70
C VAL A 180 -18.90 -10.05 7.74
N ILE A 181 -18.09 -9.91 8.78
CA ILE A 181 -16.96 -10.77 9.09
C ILE A 181 -16.99 -11.14 10.56
N ASN A 182 -16.88 -12.44 10.87
CA ASN A 182 -16.93 -12.97 12.25
C ASN A 182 -18.11 -12.39 13.07
N ASN A 183 -19.31 -12.36 12.48
CA ASN A 183 -20.56 -11.83 13.06
C ASN A 183 -20.58 -10.30 13.30
N HIS A 184 -19.58 -9.56 12.79
CA HIS A 184 -19.54 -8.11 12.87
C HIS A 184 -19.77 -7.50 11.49
N THR A 185 -20.69 -6.54 11.42
CA THR A 185 -20.93 -5.74 10.20
C THR A 185 -19.78 -4.77 9.99
N LEU A 186 -19.22 -4.76 8.77
CA LEU A 186 -18.18 -3.83 8.41
C LEU A 186 -18.77 -2.48 8.00
N PRO A 187 -18.20 -1.34 8.46
CA PRO A 187 -18.66 -0.02 8.08
C PRO A 187 -18.33 0.31 6.64
N TYR A 188 -19.26 0.99 5.95
CA TYR A 188 -18.99 1.60 4.65
C TYR A 188 -18.36 2.98 4.81
N THR A 189 -17.20 3.21 4.21
CA THR A 189 -16.46 4.47 4.24
C THR A 189 -16.34 5.08 2.85
N GLU A 190 -16.09 6.39 2.79
CA GLU A 190 -15.86 7.10 1.51
C GLU A 190 -14.40 7.08 1.09
N LYS A 191 -13.52 6.84 2.05
CA LYS A 191 -12.08 6.76 1.82
C LYS A 191 -11.41 5.80 2.80
N CYS A 192 -10.37 5.16 2.34
CA CYS A 192 -9.53 4.28 3.15
C CYS A 192 -8.06 4.46 2.79
N LYS A 193 -7.17 4.11 3.71
CA LYS A 193 -5.72 4.08 3.45
C LYS A 193 -5.33 2.64 3.15
N TYR A 194 -4.71 2.42 1.98
CA TYR A 194 -4.17 1.13 1.58
C TYR A 194 -2.73 1.29 1.10
N LEU A 195 -1.82 0.52 1.67
CA LEU A 195 -0.37 0.55 1.38
C LEU A 195 0.21 1.99 1.32
N GLY A 196 -0.22 2.86 2.25
CA GLY A 196 0.29 4.23 2.36
C GLY A 196 -0.38 5.25 1.44
N HIS A 197 -1.29 4.86 0.56
CA HIS A 197 -2.08 5.74 -0.32
C HIS A 197 -3.53 5.84 0.17
N ILE A 198 -4.15 7.03 0.04
CA ILE A 198 -5.59 7.19 0.30
C ILE A 198 -6.35 6.94 -0.99
N ILE A 199 -7.21 5.94 -0.96
CA ILE A 199 -8.19 5.65 -2.03
C ILE A 199 -9.53 6.17 -1.55
N ASN A 200 -10.22 6.95 -2.38
CA ASN A 200 -11.58 7.41 -2.14
C ASN A 200 -12.56 6.86 -3.19
N ASN A 201 -13.85 6.96 -2.88
CA ASN A 201 -14.94 6.46 -3.74
C ASN A 201 -15.01 7.12 -5.12
N ASN A 202 -14.45 8.30 -5.28
CA ASN A 202 -14.42 9.06 -6.54
C ASN A 202 -13.12 8.86 -7.33
N LEU A 203 -12.18 8.06 -6.80
CA LEU A 203 -10.84 7.83 -7.37
C LEU A 203 -10.04 9.12 -7.63
N THR A 204 -10.30 10.20 -6.86
CA THR A 204 -9.51 11.44 -6.89
C THR A 204 -8.33 11.35 -5.94
N ASP A 205 -7.26 12.07 -6.26
CA ASP A 205 -6.01 12.03 -5.49
C ASP A 205 -5.88 13.20 -4.48
N ASP A 206 -6.88 14.07 -4.41
CA ASP A 206 -6.83 15.28 -3.56
C ASP A 206 -6.64 14.96 -2.07
N ASP A 207 -7.30 13.91 -1.57
CA ASP A 207 -7.15 13.46 -0.18
C ASP A 207 -5.73 12.97 0.13
N ASP A 208 -5.12 12.23 -0.80
CA ASP A 208 -3.75 11.73 -0.64
C ASP A 208 -2.73 12.88 -0.74
N ILE A 209 -2.92 13.80 -1.68
CA ILE A 209 -2.12 15.04 -1.80
C ILE A 209 -2.20 15.87 -0.52
N ALA A 210 -3.40 16.05 0.04
CA ALA A 210 -3.60 16.77 1.29
C ALA A 210 -2.92 16.07 2.49
N ARG A 211 -2.98 14.74 2.55
CA ARG A 211 -2.24 13.95 3.54
C ARG A 211 -0.73 14.16 3.40
N GLN A 212 -0.21 14.02 2.19
CA GLN A 212 1.22 14.17 1.92
C GLN A 212 1.72 15.58 2.24
N LYS A 213 0.93 16.61 1.91
CA LYS A 213 1.22 18.01 2.27
C LYS A 213 1.40 18.19 3.79
N ARG A 214 0.50 17.60 4.59
CA ARG A 214 0.63 17.63 6.07
C ARG A 214 1.87 16.91 6.57
N CYS A 215 2.18 15.74 5.98
CA CYS A 215 3.37 14.97 6.32
C CYS A 215 4.66 15.76 6.05
N ILE A 216 4.78 16.41 4.90
CA ILE A 216 5.95 17.21 4.53
C ILE A 216 6.19 18.33 5.55
N TYR A 217 5.16 19.09 5.93
CA TYR A 217 5.30 20.15 6.93
C TYR A 217 5.66 19.61 8.31
N ALA A 218 5.04 18.52 8.75
CA ALA A 218 5.35 17.90 10.04
C ALA A 218 6.82 17.45 10.10
N GLN A 219 7.29 16.80 9.04
CA GLN A 219 8.69 16.37 8.91
C GLN A 219 9.64 17.56 8.87
N ALA A 220 9.35 18.58 8.06
CA ALA A 220 10.20 19.78 7.96
C ALA A 220 10.35 20.48 9.31
N ASN A 221 9.26 20.67 10.05
CA ASN A 221 9.29 21.29 11.38
C ASN A 221 10.06 20.44 12.41
N ALA A 222 9.93 19.11 12.34
CA ALA A 222 10.68 18.21 13.22
C ALA A 222 12.18 18.25 12.91
N LEU A 223 12.57 18.26 11.63
CA LEU A 223 13.96 18.34 11.19
C LEU A 223 14.57 19.69 11.54
N ALA A 224 13.87 20.79 11.29
CA ALA A 224 14.34 22.14 11.60
C ALA A 224 14.66 22.30 13.10
N ARG A 225 13.83 21.73 13.98
CA ARG A 225 14.07 21.77 15.44
C ARG A 225 15.20 20.87 15.91
N LYS A 226 15.27 19.63 15.38
CA LYS A 226 16.25 18.66 15.85
C LYS A 226 17.66 18.89 15.29
N PHE A 227 17.76 19.43 14.09
CA PHE A 227 19.02 19.54 13.34
C PHE A 227 19.37 20.99 13.00
N TYR A 228 18.96 21.95 13.83
CA TYR A 228 19.17 23.38 13.57
C TYR A 228 20.65 23.77 13.51
N LEU A 229 21.52 23.10 14.28
CA LEU A 229 22.97 23.33 14.30
C LEU A 229 23.74 22.61 13.19
N CYS A 230 23.09 21.71 12.44
CA CYS A 230 23.75 20.97 11.38
C CYS A 230 24.10 21.88 10.20
N ASN A 231 25.15 21.53 9.49
CA ASN A 231 25.54 22.22 8.25
C ASN A 231 24.50 21.99 7.12
N ASN A 232 24.58 22.80 6.07
CA ASN A 232 23.63 22.77 4.96
C ASN A 232 23.64 21.45 4.20
N SER A 233 24.76 20.76 4.06
CA SER A 233 24.85 19.48 3.39
C SER A 233 24.02 18.40 4.11
N ILE A 234 24.15 18.32 5.44
CA ILE A 234 23.35 17.39 6.27
C ILE A 234 21.86 17.75 6.17
N LYS A 235 21.51 19.04 6.28
CA LYS A 235 20.12 19.52 6.14
C LYS A 235 19.51 19.13 4.79
N THR A 236 20.28 19.27 3.71
CA THR A 236 19.87 18.87 2.35
C THR A 236 19.66 17.36 2.25
N THR A 237 20.54 16.56 2.82
CA THR A 237 20.39 15.09 2.87
C THR A 237 19.12 14.68 3.63
N LEU A 238 18.87 15.29 4.79
CA LEU A 238 17.67 15.05 5.58
C LEU A 238 16.40 15.48 4.85
N PHE A 239 16.41 16.65 4.19
CA PHE A 239 15.29 17.08 3.35
C PHE A 239 14.99 16.08 2.25
N ASN A 240 16.01 15.63 1.51
CA ASN A 240 15.84 14.66 0.44
C ASN A 240 15.26 13.33 0.94
N SER A 241 15.72 12.86 2.10
CA SER A 241 15.31 11.59 2.67
C SER A 241 13.89 11.62 3.26
N TYR A 242 13.53 12.67 3.97
CA TYR A 242 12.26 12.74 4.70
C TYR A 242 11.18 13.53 3.97
N CYS A 243 11.47 14.70 3.44
CA CYS A 243 10.49 15.55 2.76
C CYS A 243 10.37 15.22 1.26
N GLY A 244 11.43 14.70 0.67
CA GLY A 244 11.50 14.38 -0.75
C GLY A 244 10.92 13.00 -1.13
N SER A 245 10.69 12.10 -0.18
CA SER A 245 10.27 10.71 -0.44
C SER A 245 8.77 10.55 -0.71
N MET A 246 8.15 11.39 -1.52
CA MET A 246 6.71 11.34 -1.83
C MET A 246 6.29 10.01 -2.47
N TYR A 247 6.20 8.96 -1.65
CA TYR A 247 6.13 7.55 -2.02
C TYR A 247 5.04 7.21 -3.05
N THR A 248 3.85 7.79 -2.91
CA THR A 248 2.70 7.48 -3.78
C THR A 248 2.45 8.54 -4.86
N SER A 249 3.31 9.53 -4.99
CA SER A 249 3.13 10.67 -5.89
C SER A 249 3.04 10.30 -7.38
N SER A 250 3.70 9.20 -7.79
CA SER A 250 3.60 8.67 -9.16
C SER A 250 2.21 8.14 -9.52
N LEU A 251 1.32 7.98 -8.55
CA LEU A 251 -0.05 7.49 -8.76
C LEU A 251 -1.08 8.61 -8.89
N TRP A 252 -0.67 9.87 -8.67
CA TRP A 252 -1.58 11.00 -8.81
C TRP A 252 -1.86 11.34 -10.26
N CYS A 253 -3.13 11.33 -10.67
CA CYS A 253 -3.55 11.70 -12.03
C CYS A 253 -4.89 12.44 -12.06
N HIS A 254 -5.76 12.25 -11.06
CA HIS A 254 -7.04 12.94 -10.95
C HIS A 254 -7.06 13.84 -9.71
N PHE A 255 -6.71 15.09 -9.87
CA PHE A 255 -6.62 16.06 -8.80
C PHE A 255 -6.96 17.48 -9.27
N LYS A 256 -7.35 18.33 -8.35
CA LYS A 256 -7.56 19.75 -8.60
C LYS A 256 -6.21 20.47 -8.77
N LYS A 257 -6.10 21.38 -9.73
CA LYS A 257 -4.91 22.22 -9.92
C LYS A 257 -4.45 22.91 -8.62
N GLN A 258 -5.43 23.33 -7.78
CA GLN A 258 -5.14 23.93 -6.48
C GLN A 258 -4.45 22.98 -5.50
N SER A 259 -4.82 21.70 -5.49
CA SER A 259 -4.17 20.69 -4.64
C SER A 259 -2.70 20.50 -5.03
N LEU A 260 -2.42 20.38 -6.33
CA LEU A 260 -1.05 20.27 -6.83
C LEU A 260 -0.23 21.52 -6.52
N LYS A 261 -0.78 22.72 -6.78
CA LYS A 261 -0.13 23.99 -6.41
C LYS A 261 0.15 24.05 -4.90
N GLY A 262 -0.81 23.61 -4.07
CA GLY A 262 -0.68 23.62 -2.62
C GLY A 262 0.46 22.73 -2.10
N ILE A 263 0.66 21.55 -2.66
CA ILE A 263 1.76 20.65 -2.26
C ILE A 263 3.11 21.14 -2.82
N THR A 264 3.14 21.73 -4.02
CA THR A 264 4.34 22.36 -4.58
C THR A 264 4.85 23.47 -3.65
N VAL A 265 3.95 24.35 -3.19
CA VAL A 265 4.28 25.40 -2.22
C VAL A 265 4.77 24.79 -0.90
N ALA A 266 4.14 23.74 -0.42
CA ALA A 266 4.54 23.05 0.81
C ALA A 266 5.95 22.46 0.68
N TYR A 267 6.28 21.84 -0.43
CA TYR A 267 7.62 21.31 -0.71
C TYR A 267 8.67 22.41 -0.69
N ASN A 268 8.43 23.54 -1.38
CA ASN A 268 9.33 24.67 -1.42
C ASN A 268 9.52 25.29 -0.02
N ASN A 269 8.43 25.48 0.73
CA ASN A 269 8.49 26.05 2.08
C ASN A 269 9.17 25.12 3.06
N SER A 270 9.03 23.83 2.92
CA SER A 270 9.71 22.85 3.79
C SER A 270 11.22 22.92 3.65
N PHE A 271 11.74 23.14 2.45
CA PHE A 271 13.17 23.39 2.25
C PHE A 271 13.60 24.69 2.95
N ARG A 272 12.82 25.79 2.77
CA ARG A 272 13.10 27.07 3.44
C ARG A 272 13.12 26.92 4.97
N ILE A 273 12.16 26.20 5.55
CA ILE A 273 12.06 25.96 7.00
C ILE A 273 13.30 25.23 7.52
N ILE A 274 13.72 24.15 6.87
CA ILE A 274 14.88 23.34 7.31
C ILE A 274 16.19 24.13 7.22
N HIS A 275 16.35 24.95 6.17
CA HIS A 275 17.54 25.74 5.93
C HIS A 275 17.48 27.14 6.53
N ASN A 276 16.42 27.50 7.24
CA ASN A 276 16.17 28.82 7.80
C ASN A 276 16.32 29.97 6.77
N LEU A 277 15.74 29.75 5.57
CA LEU A 277 15.76 30.74 4.48
C LEU A 277 14.53 31.65 4.53
N SER A 278 14.69 32.88 4.00
CA SER A 278 13.55 33.80 3.86
C SER A 278 12.40 33.18 3.04
N PRO A 279 11.13 33.41 3.42
CA PRO A 279 9.97 33.02 2.62
C PRO A 279 9.98 33.58 1.18
N ARG A 280 10.69 34.68 0.96
CA ARG A 280 10.85 35.33 -0.35
C ARG A 280 11.97 34.75 -1.19
N CYS A 281 12.80 33.87 -0.65
CA CYS A 281 13.89 33.23 -1.40
C CYS A 281 13.32 32.49 -2.62
N SER A 282 13.91 32.68 -3.79
CA SER A 282 13.52 32.03 -5.03
C SER A 282 13.65 30.52 -4.91
N ALA A 283 12.59 29.79 -5.26
CA ALA A 283 12.58 28.32 -5.23
C ALA A 283 13.61 27.73 -6.22
N SER A 284 13.70 28.28 -7.42
CA SER A 284 14.63 27.82 -8.45
C SER A 284 16.07 28.03 -8.00
N HIS A 285 16.39 29.21 -7.45
CA HIS A 285 17.72 29.51 -6.96
C HIS A 285 18.14 28.61 -5.80
N MET A 286 17.29 28.45 -4.76
CA MET A 286 17.64 27.61 -3.61
C MET A 286 17.85 26.13 -3.97
N PHE A 287 17.08 25.60 -4.91
CA PHE A 287 17.24 24.21 -5.35
C PHE A 287 18.47 24.03 -6.24
N ALA A 288 18.74 24.97 -7.17
CA ALA A 288 19.92 24.93 -8.02
C ALA A 288 21.21 25.00 -7.20
N THR A 289 21.30 25.96 -6.25
CA THR A 289 22.49 26.15 -5.39
C THR A 289 22.77 24.93 -4.49
N ASN A 290 21.72 24.19 -4.07
CA ASN A 290 21.88 23.03 -3.20
C ASN A 290 21.81 21.68 -3.95
N TYR A 291 21.78 21.69 -5.27
CA TYR A 291 21.68 20.49 -6.12
C TYR A 291 20.48 19.59 -5.75
N VAL A 292 19.33 20.20 -5.44
CA VAL A 292 18.11 19.51 -5.05
C VAL A 292 17.12 19.56 -6.20
N LYS A 293 16.48 18.42 -6.49
CA LYS A 293 15.42 18.34 -7.49
C LYS A 293 14.23 19.20 -7.08
N SER A 294 13.69 20.00 -8.01
CA SER A 294 12.42 20.69 -7.84
C SER A 294 11.28 19.67 -7.62
N PHE A 295 10.13 20.15 -7.16
CA PHE A 295 8.95 19.31 -6.99
C PHE A 295 8.58 18.56 -8.27
N ASN A 296 8.54 19.26 -9.41
CA ASN A 296 8.16 18.66 -10.70
C ASN A 296 9.18 17.61 -11.17
N GLU A 297 10.46 17.87 -11.05
CA GLU A 297 11.52 16.90 -11.38
C GLU A 297 11.43 15.65 -10.51
N ARG A 298 11.05 15.81 -9.24
CA ARG A 298 10.88 14.70 -8.31
C ARG A 298 9.68 13.82 -8.70
N ILE A 299 8.55 14.44 -9.03
CA ILE A 299 7.36 13.72 -9.53
C ILE A 299 7.71 12.94 -10.81
N ARG A 300 8.36 13.58 -11.79
CA ARG A 300 8.79 12.92 -13.03
C ARG A 300 9.74 11.75 -12.77
N SER A 301 10.73 11.94 -11.91
CA SER A 301 11.65 10.85 -11.52
C SER A 301 10.91 9.68 -10.86
N SER A 302 9.89 9.97 -10.06
CA SER A 302 9.05 8.94 -9.41
C SER A 302 8.19 8.18 -10.43
N ILE A 303 7.59 8.88 -11.38
CA ILE A 303 6.82 8.29 -12.49
C ILE A 303 7.72 7.41 -13.35
N PHE A 304 8.86 7.93 -13.81
CA PHE A 304 9.80 7.17 -14.63
C PHE A 304 10.30 5.90 -13.91
N SER A 305 10.66 6.02 -12.63
CA SER A 305 11.07 4.86 -11.82
C SER A 305 9.95 3.81 -11.69
N LEU A 306 8.69 4.24 -11.61
CA LEU A 306 7.56 3.29 -11.55
C LEU A 306 7.34 2.61 -12.91
N LEU A 307 7.41 3.34 -14.03
CA LEU A 307 7.30 2.79 -15.37
C LEU A 307 8.39 1.73 -15.62
N CYS A 308 9.66 2.04 -15.36
CA CYS A 308 10.74 1.08 -15.51
C CYS A 308 10.55 -0.19 -14.67
N ARG A 309 9.97 -0.06 -13.46
CA ARG A 309 9.67 -1.23 -12.61
C ARG A 309 8.49 -2.04 -13.14
N LEU A 310 7.49 -1.40 -13.73
CA LEU A 310 6.36 -2.09 -14.39
C LEU A 310 6.84 -2.89 -15.59
N GLU A 311 7.64 -2.27 -16.46
CA GLU A 311 8.19 -2.90 -17.68
C GLU A 311 9.11 -4.08 -17.37
N LYS A 312 9.91 -3.99 -16.30
CA LYS A 312 10.83 -5.06 -15.85
C LYS A 312 10.18 -6.12 -14.97
N SER A 313 8.88 -6.03 -14.73
CA SER A 313 8.19 -6.93 -13.82
C SER A 313 7.83 -8.25 -14.51
N ASP A 314 8.29 -9.37 -13.95
CA ASP A 314 7.89 -10.72 -14.36
C ASP A 314 6.53 -11.15 -13.78
N TYR A 315 5.87 -10.26 -13.01
CA TYR A 315 4.58 -10.60 -12.41
C TYR A 315 3.49 -10.67 -13.48
N ILE A 316 2.93 -11.85 -13.66
CA ILE A 316 2.07 -12.22 -14.80
C ILE A 316 0.89 -11.26 -15.04
N LEU A 317 0.32 -10.68 -13.99
CA LEU A 317 -0.78 -9.71 -14.12
C LEU A 317 -0.30 -8.38 -14.72
N PHE A 318 0.92 -7.93 -14.38
CA PHE A 318 1.50 -6.72 -14.98
C PHE A 318 1.88 -6.98 -16.43
N VAL A 319 2.50 -8.12 -16.74
CA VAL A 319 2.85 -8.50 -18.10
C VAL A 319 1.59 -8.53 -18.97
N LYS A 320 0.53 -9.22 -18.52
CA LYS A 320 -0.76 -9.26 -19.24
C LYS A 320 -1.36 -7.86 -19.44
N TYR A 321 -1.33 -7.01 -18.40
CA TYR A 321 -1.86 -5.65 -18.45
C TYR A 321 -1.09 -4.78 -19.46
N LEU A 322 0.24 -4.81 -19.44
CA LEU A 322 1.09 -4.02 -20.35
C LEU A 322 0.85 -4.35 -21.83
N HIS A 323 0.49 -5.61 -22.13
CA HIS A 323 0.17 -6.05 -23.49
C HIS A 323 -1.29 -5.81 -23.90
N THR A 324 -2.12 -5.19 -23.04
CA THR A 324 -3.50 -4.88 -23.40
C THR A 324 -3.66 -3.46 -23.92
N PHE A 325 -4.66 -3.28 -24.78
CA PHE A 325 -5.07 -1.96 -25.25
C PHE A 325 -5.52 -1.03 -24.10
N ILE A 326 -5.98 -1.62 -22.99
CA ILE A 326 -6.37 -0.90 -21.77
C ILE A 326 -5.23 -0.07 -21.21
N TYR A 327 -3.99 -0.59 -21.26
CA TYR A 327 -2.80 0.13 -20.78
C TYR A 327 -2.63 1.48 -21.50
N TYR A 328 -2.72 1.50 -22.83
CA TYR A 328 -2.53 2.72 -23.62
C TYR A 328 -3.68 3.71 -23.48
N GLN A 329 -4.87 3.26 -23.11
CA GLN A 329 -6.03 4.11 -22.87
C GLN A 329 -6.13 4.63 -21.42
N SER A 330 -5.34 4.10 -20.52
CA SER A 330 -5.35 4.47 -19.10
C SER A 330 -5.16 5.98 -18.91
N PRO A 331 -6.04 6.66 -18.16
CA PRO A 331 -5.86 8.07 -17.83
C PRO A 331 -4.57 8.34 -17.05
N LEU A 332 -4.14 7.38 -16.24
CA LEU A 332 -2.89 7.48 -15.48
C LEU A 332 -1.69 7.44 -16.42
N ILE A 333 -1.67 6.52 -17.38
CA ILE A 333 -0.58 6.41 -18.36
C ILE A 333 -0.54 7.67 -19.26
N LYS A 334 -1.68 8.15 -19.73
CA LYS A 334 -1.75 9.42 -20.50
C LYS A 334 -1.18 10.59 -19.68
N HIS A 335 -1.63 10.73 -18.44
CA HIS A 335 -1.10 11.76 -17.54
C HIS A 335 0.43 11.62 -17.31
N TRP A 336 0.94 10.42 -17.21
CA TRP A 336 2.38 10.18 -17.08
C TRP A 336 3.13 10.59 -18.35
N ILE A 337 2.61 10.24 -19.51
CA ILE A 337 3.18 10.65 -20.79
C ILE A 337 3.24 12.19 -20.86
N ASP A 338 2.14 12.87 -20.55
CA ASP A 338 2.08 14.33 -20.52
C ASP A 338 3.12 14.94 -19.57
N GLN A 339 3.27 14.36 -18.37
CA GLN A 339 4.26 14.81 -17.38
C GLN A 339 5.71 14.58 -17.81
N LEU A 340 6.00 13.50 -18.54
CA LEU A 340 7.35 13.20 -19.01
C LEU A 340 7.73 14.06 -20.23
N TYR A 341 6.79 14.34 -21.12
CA TYR A 341 7.00 15.10 -22.35
C TYR A 341 6.74 16.61 -22.24
N ALA A 342 6.20 17.10 -21.15
CA ALA A 342 5.93 18.54 -20.93
C ALA A 342 7.19 19.45 -20.95
N PHE A 343 8.33 18.96 -21.43
CA PHE A 343 9.58 19.70 -21.58
C PHE A 343 9.85 20.22 -22.99
N ASN A 344 9.04 19.85 -23.99
CA ASN A 344 9.29 20.19 -25.36
C ASN A 344 8.38 21.33 -25.88
N SER A 345 7.66 21.96 -24.99
CA SER A 345 6.91 23.21 -25.20
C SER A 345 7.37 24.29 -24.20
#